data_fe194f781a6ebd45ba0053b03e126950
#
_entry.id   fe194f781a6ebd45ba0053b03e126950
#
_cell.length_a   1.000
_cell.length_b   1.000
_cell.length_c   1.000
_cell.angle_alpha   90.00
_cell.angle_beta   90.00
_cell.angle_gamma   90.00
#
_symmetry.space_group_name_H-M   'P 1'
#
loop_
_entity.id
_entity.type
_entity.pdbx_description
1 polymer ?
#
loop_
_entity_poly.entity_id
_entity_poly.type
_entity_poly.pdbx_seq_one_letter_code
_entity_poly.pdbx_strand_id
1 'polypeptide(L)'
;MTSKGTKKPYVHFLSNAAVDVTGSCHHVRFKKYSTLLDCGMIQGMGDIVSDYKANLAQLKKIKSRDVDFIILNHSHLDHVGLVPALYAKGCNAHLYVPSGSTDFLKLLWEDSLKIMRSDCLKIQNKHGQKAAPFYDEQAIERALNRIIEVD
;
A
#
# COMPACT_ATOMS: atom_id res chain seq x y z
N MET A 1 -32.02 -2.46 14.42
CA MET A 1 -30.97 -1.54 13.87
C MET A 1 -30.02 -1.18 15.00
N THR A 2 -28.89 -1.87 15.10
CA THR A 2 -27.84 -1.55 16.09
C THR A 2 -27.06 -0.33 15.60
N SER A 3 -27.19 0.81 16.27
CA SER A 3 -26.37 1.99 16.02
C SER A 3 -24.91 1.60 16.27
N LYS A 4 -24.11 1.48 15.23
CA LYS A 4 -22.65 1.44 15.37
C LYS A 4 -22.25 2.79 15.97
N GLY A 5 -21.96 2.80 17.28
CA GLY A 5 -21.51 3.99 17.98
C GLY A 5 -20.38 4.66 17.18
N THR A 6 -20.47 5.97 17.01
CA THR A 6 -19.45 6.77 16.30
C THR A 6 -18.14 6.65 17.06
N LYS A 7 -17.21 5.86 16.54
CA LYS A 7 -15.84 5.79 17.08
C LYS A 7 -15.21 7.17 16.97
N LYS A 8 -14.42 7.55 17.99
CA LYS A 8 -13.67 8.83 17.98
C LYS A 8 -12.84 8.95 16.69
N PRO A 9 -12.77 10.14 16.05
CA PRO A 9 -11.87 10.35 14.92
C PRO A 9 -10.41 10.19 15.36
N TYR A 10 -9.58 9.63 14.49
CA TYR A 10 -8.14 9.51 14.72
C TYR A 10 -7.37 9.50 13.41
N VAL A 11 -6.09 9.84 13.51
CA VAL A 11 -5.07 9.57 12.49
C VAL A 11 -4.05 8.64 13.12
N HIS A 12 -3.79 7.52 12.45
CA HIS A 12 -2.81 6.54 12.88
C HIS A 12 -1.74 6.37 11.81
N PHE A 13 -0.50 6.69 12.15
CA PHE A 13 0.66 6.50 11.31
C PHE A 13 1.03 5.01 11.33
N LEU A 14 0.84 4.32 10.20
CA LEU A 14 1.01 2.86 10.11
C LEU A 14 2.45 2.45 9.79
N SER A 15 3.21 3.38 9.25
CA SER A 15 4.62 3.23 8.91
C SER A 15 5.50 4.10 9.77
N ASN A 16 6.80 4.08 9.48
CA ASN A 16 7.76 5.00 10.08
C ASN A 16 7.73 6.41 9.45
N ALA A 17 6.82 6.70 8.53
CA ALA A 17 6.73 7.99 7.83
C ALA A 17 6.49 9.21 8.74
N ALA A 18 6.18 8.99 10.02
CA ALA A 18 6.17 10.08 11.02
C ALA A 18 7.57 10.50 11.48
N VAL A 19 8.59 9.66 11.23
CA VAL A 19 9.99 9.85 11.67
C VAL A 19 11.00 9.61 10.56
N ASP A 20 10.55 9.13 9.39
CA ASP A 20 11.36 8.83 8.23
C ASP A 20 10.64 9.30 6.95
N VAL A 21 11.38 9.44 5.86
CA VAL A 21 10.88 9.97 4.57
C VAL A 21 10.37 8.90 3.62
N THR A 22 10.24 7.65 4.06
CA THR A 22 9.84 6.52 3.20
C THR A 22 8.64 5.75 3.76
N GLY A 23 7.83 5.18 2.88
CA GLY A 23 6.71 4.31 3.26
C GLY A 23 5.49 5.07 3.82
N SER A 24 5.12 6.21 3.23
CA SER A 24 3.94 6.98 3.66
C SER A 24 2.68 6.12 3.72
N CYS A 25 2.07 6.02 4.90
CA CYS A 25 0.82 5.29 5.09
C CYS A 25 0.11 5.75 6.37
N HIS A 26 -1.02 6.39 6.21
CA HIS A 26 -1.79 6.95 7.32
C HIS A 26 -3.21 6.41 7.30
N HIS A 27 -3.63 5.80 8.40
CA HIS A 27 -5.02 5.36 8.58
C HIS A 27 -5.80 6.47 9.28
N VAL A 28 -6.78 7.00 8.58
CA VAL A 28 -7.65 8.06 9.09
C VAL A 28 -9.05 7.50 9.30
N ARG A 29 -9.59 7.70 10.48
CA ARG A 29 -11.00 7.43 10.76
C ARG A 29 -11.72 8.73 11.07
N PHE A 30 -12.80 8.95 10.33
CA PHE A 30 -13.67 10.09 10.55
C PHE A 30 -15.14 9.67 10.45
N LYS A 31 -15.91 9.89 11.51
CA LYS A 31 -17.31 9.41 11.61
C LYS A 31 -17.37 7.89 11.39
N LYS A 32 -18.07 7.44 10.34
CA LYS A 32 -18.20 6.03 9.95
C LYS A 32 -17.13 5.57 8.97
N TYR A 33 -16.37 6.50 8.38
CA TYR A 33 -15.41 6.19 7.31
C TYR A 33 -14.03 5.83 7.85
N SER A 34 -13.42 4.87 7.18
CA SER A 34 -12.07 4.38 7.40
C SER A 34 -11.29 4.52 6.09
N THR A 35 -10.31 5.41 6.03
CA THR A 35 -9.57 5.70 4.81
C THR A 35 -8.06 5.56 5.03
N LEU A 36 -7.35 5.25 3.97
CA LEU A 36 -5.89 5.37 3.92
C LEU A 36 -5.52 6.62 3.11
N LEU A 37 -4.60 7.39 3.65
CA LEU A 37 -3.83 8.38 2.90
C LEU A 37 -2.48 7.74 2.60
N ASP A 38 -2.23 7.49 1.32
CA ASP A 38 -1.12 6.72 0.79
C ASP A 38 -1.05 5.27 1.30
N CYS A 39 -0.27 4.44 0.62
CA CYS A 39 0.19 3.14 1.07
C CYS A 39 1.53 2.84 0.36
N GLY A 40 2.55 3.49 0.84
CA GLY A 40 3.87 3.51 0.24
C GLY A 40 4.76 2.35 0.65
N MET A 41 5.76 2.11 -0.16
CA MET A 41 6.80 1.12 0.09
C MET A 41 7.91 1.72 0.95
N ILE A 42 8.35 0.99 1.95
CA ILE A 42 9.52 1.33 2.77
C ILE A 42 10.76 0.87 2.02
N GLN A 43 11.75 1.76 1.90
CA GLN A 43 13.02 1.51 1.24
C GLN A 43 14.17 2.13 2.05
N GLY A 44 15.38 1.58 1.90
CA GLY A 44 16.58 2.16 2.51
C GLY A 44 16.84 1.76 3.96
N MET A 45 16.29 0.66 4.43
CA MET A 45 16.55 0.12 5.78
C MET A 45 17.93 -0.56 5.92
N GLY A 46 18.80 -0.42 4.91
CA GLY A 46 20.16 -0.94 4.88
C GLY A 46 20.36 -2.14 3.95
N ASP A 47 19.40 -3.06 3.88
CA ASP A 47 19.46 -4.22 2.98
C ASP A 47 18.06 -4.68 2.55
N ILE A 48 18.01 -5.51 1.49
CA ILE A 48 16.75 -5.98 0.90
C ILE A 48 15.89 -6.84 1.85
N VAL A 49 16.50 -7.53 2.81
CA VAL A 49 15.79 -8.35 3.79
C VAL A 49 15.09 -7.45 4.82
N SER A 50 15.77 -6.40 5.26
CA SER A 50 15.23 -5.40 6.18
C SER A 50 14.08 -4.63 5.55
N ASP A 51 14.23 -4.17 4.30
CA ASP A 51 13.17 -3.53 3.52
C ASP A 51 11.94 -4.46 3.36
N TYR A 52 12.17 -5.73 2.98
CA TYR A 52 11.11 -6.72 2.83
C TYR A 52 10.33 -6.93 4.14
N LYS A 53 11.04 -7.09 5.25
CA LYS A 53 10.42 -7.30 6.58
C LYS A 53 9.63 -6.08 7.04
N ALA A 54 10.15 -4.87 6.81
CA ALA A 54 9.48 -3.63 7.16
C ALA A 54 8.16 -3.47 6.39
N ASN A 55 8.18 -3.70 5.07
CA ASN A 55 6.98 -3.67 4.23
C ASN A 55 5.95 -4.73 4.63
N LEU A 56 6.40 -5.95 4.93
CA LEU A 56 5.52 -7.01 5.41
C LEU A 56 4.86 -6.65 6.75
N ALA A 57 5.63 -6.05 7.67
CA ALA A 57 5.12 -5.59 8.97
C ALA A 57 4.10 -4.47 8.82
N GLN A 58 4.33 -3.50 7.91
CA GLN A 58 3.37 -2.44 7.58
C GLN A 58 2.05 -3.04 7.06
N LEU A 59 2.12 -3.93 6.07
CA LEU A 59 0.94 -4.57 5.49
C LEU A 59 0.12 -5.42 6.47
N LYS A 60 0.76 -5.97 7.52
CA LYS A 60 0.06 -6.71 8.59
C LYS A 60 -0.79 -5.82 9.48
N LYS A 61 -0.46 -4.53 9.60
CA LYS A 61 -1.23 -3.56 10.41
C LYS A 61 -2.52 -3.11 9.70
N ILE A 62 -2.64 -3.32 8.39
CA ILE A 62 -3.75 -2.83 7.57
C ILE A 62 -4.80 -3.92 7.41
N LYS A 63 -6.01 -3.64 7.87
CA LYS A 63 -7.20 -4.46 7.61
C LYS A 63 -7.81 -4.05 6.28
N SER A 64 -7.27 -4.55 5.18
CA SER A 64 -7.59 -4.11 3.80
C SER A 64 -9.08 -4.12 3.47
N ARG A 65 -9.85 -5.07 4.03
CA ARG A 65 -11.31 -5.18 3.81
C ARG A 65 -12.14 -4.13 4.55
N ASP A 66 -11.54 -3.47 5.55
CA ASP A 66 -12.22 -2.46 6.38
C ASP A 66 -11.95 -1.03 5.89
N VAL A 67 -11.22 -0.89 4.76
CA VAL A 67 -10.93 0.40 4.13
C VAL A 67 -12.08 0.77 3.20
N ASP A 68 -12.69 1.94 3.42
CA ASP A 68 -13.79 2.44 2.62
C ASP A 68 -13.32 3.11 1.32
N PHE A 69 -12.21 3.86 1.40
CA PHE A 69 -11.55 4.48 0.24
C PHE A 69 -10.08 4.78 0.54
N ILE A 70 -9.30 4.99 -0.51
CA ILE A 70 -7.87 5.30 -0.46
C ILE A 70 -7.66 6.60 -1.23
N ILE A 71 -6.83 7.49 -0.71
CA ILE A 71 -6.44 8.74 -1.38
C ILE A 71 -4.93 8.70 -1.57
N LEU A 72 -4.47 8.89 -2.79
CA LEU A 72 -3.05 9.01 -3.11
C LEU A 72 -2.70 10.48 -3.34
N ASN A 73 -1.63 10.91 -2.70
CA ASN A 73 -1.14 12.28 -2.81
C ASN A 73 -0.37 12.49 -4.12
N HIS A 74 0.54 11.57 -4.45
CA HIS A 74 1.31 11.57 -5.69
C HIS A 74 1.86 10.16 -5.99
N SER A 75 2.47 10.00 -7.17
CA SER A 75 2.75 8.67 -7.72
C SER A 75 4.19 8.18 -7.47
N HIS A 76 4.84 8.57 -6.37
CA HIS A 76 6.13 8.00 -5.99
C HIS A 76 5.96 6.69 -5.22
N LEU A 77 6.94 5.80 -5.33
CA LEU A 77 6.87 4.43 -4.79
C LEU A 77 6.69 4.39 -3.26
N ASP A 78 7.29 5.35 -2.55
CA ASP A 78 7.15 5.54 -1.11
C ASP A 78 5.78 6.07 -0.67
N HIS A 79 4.88 6.39 -1.62
CA HIS A 79 3.48 6.75 -1.39
C HIS A 79 2.49 5.72 -1.94
N VAL A 80 2.83 5.02 -3.03
CA VAL A 80 1.87 4.16 -3.75
C VAL A 80 2.31 2.71 -3.88
N GLY A 81 3.54 2.37 -3.51
CA GLY A 81 4.17 1.10 -3.89
C GLY A 81 3.52 -0.15 -3.30
N LEU A 82 2.79 -0.05 -2.19
CA LEU A 82 2.09 -1.17 -1.57
C LEU A 82 0.58 -1.17 -1.83
N VAL A 83 0.05 -0.21 -2.59
CA VAL A 83 -1.39 -0.13 -2.88
C VAL A 83 -1.93 -1.42 -3.50
N PRO A 84 -1.32 -2.03 -4.55
CA PRO A 84 -1.84 -3.28 -5.11
C PRO A 84 -1.87 -4.43 -4.09
N ALA A 85 -0.99 -4.44 -3.09
CA ALA A 85 -0.99 -5.45 -2.05
C ALA A 85 -2.26 -5.43 -1.18
N LEU A 86 -2.92 -4.29 -1.06
CA LEU A 86 -4.22 -4.19 -0.38
C LEU A 86 -5.30 -4.93 -1.17
N TYR A 87 -5.29 -4.79 -2.49
CA TYR A 87 -6.23 -5.48 -3.38
C TYR A 87 -5.94 -6.98 -3.48
N ALA A 88 -4.68 -7.40 -3.39
CA ALA A 88 -4.31 -8.80 -3.20
C ALA A 88 -4.92 -9.39 -1.91
N LYS A 89 -5.11 -8.57 -0.87
CA LYS A 89 -5.71 -8.94 0.41
C LYS A 89 -7.22 -8.70 0.50
N GLY A 90 -7.89 -8.46 -0.64
CA GLY A 90 -9.34 -8.34 -0.73
C GLY A 90 -9.90 -6.95 -0.43
N CYS A 91 -9.10 -5.89 -0.58
CA CYS A 91 -9.59 -4.52 -0.59
C CYS A 91 -10.55 -4.32 -1.77
N ASN A 92 -11.67 -3.62 -1.54
CA ASN A 92 -12.64 -3.21 -2.56
C ASN A 92 -12.86 -1.69 -2.61
N ALA A 93 -12.05 -0.95 -1.89
CA ALA A 93 -12.14 0.50 -1.80
C ALA A 93 -11.94 1.17 -3.17
N HIS A 94 -12.57 2.33 -3.38
CA HIS A 94 -12.17 3.23 -4.46
C HIS A 94 -10.82 3.87 -4.16
N LEU A 95 -10.06 4.10 -5.22
CA LEU A 95 -8.72 4.68 -5.18
C LEU A 95 -8.76 6.05 -5.85
N TYR A 96 -8.73 7.11 -5.05
CA TYR A 96 -8.72 8.48 -5.55
C TYR A 96 -7.28 8.92 -5.82
N VAL A 97 -7.02 9.36 -7.04
CA VAL A 97 -5.69 9.76 -7.51
C VAL A 97 -5.76 11.10 -8.25
N PRO A 98 -4.68 11.88 -8.31
CA PRO A 98 -4.63 13.07 -9.15
C PRO A 98 -4.87 12.74 -10.62
N SER A 99 -5.52 13.65 -11.34
CA SER A 99 -5.81 13.52 -12.77
C SER A 99 -4.54 13.20 -13.58
N GLY A 100 -4.63 12.26 -14.53
CA GLY A 100 -3.52 11.81 -15.36
C GLY A 100 -2.56 10.81 -14.70
N SER A 101 -2.86 10.32 -13.49
CA SER A 101 -1.96 9.40 -12.77
C SER A 101 -2.09 7.94 -13.20
N THR A 102 -3.20 7.53 -13.80
CA THR A 102 -3.54 6.11 -14.00
C THR A 102 -2.49 5.34 -14.80
N ASP A 103 -2.08 5.87 -15.95
CA ASP A 103 -1.09 5.20 -16.81
C ASP A 103 0.29 5.12 -16.15
N PHE A 104 0.66 6.16 -15.42
CA PHE A 104 1.91 6.18 -14.67
C PHE A 104 1.90 5.17 -13.53
N LEU A 105 0.82 5.07 -12.77
CA LEU A 105 0.66 4.09 -11.69
C LEU A 105 0.74 2.66 -12.21
N LYS A 106 0.10 2.38 -13.35
CA LYS A 106 0.20 1.07 -14.00
C LYS A 106 1.65 0.69 -14.28
N LEU A 107 2.36 1.57 -14.98
CA LEU A 107 3.76 1.34 -15.35
C LEU A 107 4.65 1.14 -14.11
N LEU A 108 4.47 1.98 -13.10
CA LEU A 108 5.23 1.94 -11.84
C LEU A 108 5.01 0.62 -11.08
N TRP A 109 3.76 0.16 -10.96
CA TRP A 109 3.45 -1.07 -10.26
C TRP A 109 3.92 -2.33 -11.00
N GLU A 110 3.81 -2.33 -12.34
CA GLU A 110 4.33 -3.43 -13.17
C GLU A 110 5.87 -3.54 -13.06
N ASP A 111 6.57 -2.41 -13.06
CA ASP A 111 8.03 -2.39 -12.88
C ASP A 111 8.44 -2.79 -11.46
N SER A 112 7.77 -2.23 -10.46
CA SER A 112 7.97 -2.60 -9.05
C SER A 112 7.77 -4.10 -8.80
N LEU A 113 6.78 -4.73 -9.44
CA LEU A 113 6.55 -6.17 -9.34
C LEU A 113 7.73 -6.98 -9.89
N LYS A 114 8.33 -6.56 -11.01
CA LYS A 114 9.52 -7.23 -11.58
C LYS A 114 10.70 -7.15 -10.60
N ILE A 115 10.92 -5.96 -10.03
CA ILE A 115 11.98 -5.74 -9.03
C ILE A 115 11.73 -6.62 -7.79
N MET A 116 10.52 -6.62 -7.23
CA MET A 116 10.17 -7.46 -6.08
C MET A 116 10.40 -8.95 -6.34
N ARG A 117 10.07 -9.45 -7.53
CA ARG A 117 10.34 -10.85 -7.90
C ARG A 117 11.83 -11.17 -7.86
N SER A 118 12.66 -10.29 -8.43
CA SER A 118 14.12 -10.41 -8.40
C SER A 118 14.64 -10.40 -6.96
N ASP A 119 14.16 -9.48 -6.14
CA ASP A 119 14.62 -9.35 -4.75
C ASP A 119 14.17 -10.52 -3.88
N CYS A 120 12.95 -11.04 -4.06
CA CYS A 120 12.49 -12.26 -3.40
C CYS A 120 13.39 -13.46 -3.73
N LEU A 121 13.83 -13.62 -4.99
CA LEU A 121 14.78 -14.66 -5.38
C LEU A 121 16.15 -14.48 -4.72
N LYS A 122 16.65 -13.24 -4.62
CA LYS A 122 17.89 -12.94 -3.89
C LYS A 122 17.78 -13.28 -2.40
N ILE A 123 16.66 -12.93 -1.77
CA ILE A 123 16.37 -13.24 -0.37
C ILE A 123 16.36 -14.77 -0.15
N GLN A 124 15.68 -15.51 -1.01
CA GLN A 124 15.62 -16.97 -0.93
C GLN A 124 17.03 -17.62 -1.12
N ASN A 125 17.75 -17.20 -2.15
CA ASN A 125 19.01 -17.83 -2.53
C ASN A 125 20.16 -17.48 -1.58
N LYS A 126 20.25 -16.22 -1.12
CA LYS A 126 21.37 -15.76 -0.29
C LYS A 126 21.13 -15.93 1.21
N HIS A 127 19.88 -15.88 1.64
CA HIS A 127 19.53 -15.85 3.07
C HIS A 127 18.68 -17.06 3.51
N GLY A 128 18.30 -17.96 2.59
CA GLY A 128 17.49 -19.15 2.90
C GLY A 128 16.08 -18.81 3.45
N GLN A 129 15.64 -17.54 3.32
CA GLN A 129 14.36 -17.09 3.86
C GLN A 129 13.27 -17.16 2.79
N LYS A 130 12.08 -17.62 3.17
CA LYS A 130 10.92 -17.58 2.26
C LYS A 130 10.48 -16.12 2.05
N ALA A 131 10.46 -15.71 0.79
CA ALA A 131 9.95 -14.41 0.37
C ALA A 131 9.08 -14.58 -0.89
N ALA A 132 8.04 -13.78 -0.99
CA ALA A 132 7.17 -13.71 -2.16
C ALA A 132 6.80 -12.24 -2.42
N PRO A 133 6.55 -11.84 -3.67
CA PRO A 133 6.05 -10.52 -3.97
C PRO A 133 4.78 -10.21 -3.16
N PHE A 134 4.59 -8.95 -2.77
CA PHE A 134 3.42 -8.53 -1.98
C PHE A 134 2.13 -8.55 -2.78
N TYR A 135 2.22 -8.56 -4.11
CA TYR A 135 1.11 -8.58 -5.05
C TYR A 135 1.53 -9.22 -6.39
N ASP A 136 0.57 -9.45 -7.25
CA ASP A 136 0.69 -9.98 -8.60
C ASP A 136 0.02 -9.06 -9.62
N GLU A 137 0.06 -9.43 -10.91
CA GLU A 137 -0.57 -8.69 -12.00
C GLU A 137 -2.08 -8.53 -11.81
N GLN A 138 -2.74 -9.55 -11.27
CA GLN A 138 -4.19 -9.49 -11.01
C GLN A 138 -4.53 -8.46 -9.93
N ALA A 139 -3.68 -8.31 -8.94
CA ALA A 139 -3.87 -7.30 -7.89
C ALA A 139 -3.65 -5.89 -8.43
N ILE A 140 -2.69 -5.71 -9.35
CA ILE A 140 -2.50 -4.44 -10.07
C ILE A 140 -3.76 -4.11 -10.87
N GLU A 141 -4.29 -5.05 -11.63
CA GLU A 141 -5.49 -4.87 -12.44
C GLU A 141 -6.71 -4.52 -11.58
N ARG A 142 -6.88 -5.21 -10.44
CA ARG A 142 -7.93 -4.89 -9.47
C ARG A 142 -7.80 -3.46 -8.93
N ALA A 143 -6.59 -3.00 -8.62
CA ALA A 143 -6.34 -1.64 -8.15
C ALA A 143 -6.69 -0.61 -9.25
N LEU A 144 -6.23 -0.81 -10.48
CA LEU A 144 -6.49 0.07 -11.62
C LEU A 144 -7.99 0.20 -11.90
N ASN A 145 -8.75 -0.89 -11.80
CA ASN A 145 -10.20 -0.89 -12.00
C ASN A 145 -10.98 -0.15 -10.89
N ARG A 146 -10.34 0.28 -9.83
CA ARG A 146 -10.94 1.05 -8.72
C ARG A 146 -10.50 2.51 -8.70
N ILE A 147 -9.68 2.94 -9.65
CA ILE A 147 -9.21 4.33 -9.73
C ILE A 147 -10.37 5.27 -10.08
N ILE A 148 -10.38 6.38 -9.40
CA ILE A 148 -11.16 7.58 -9.69
C ILE A 148 -10.18 8.73 -9.73
N GLU A 149 -9.96 9.30 -10.90
CA GLU A 149 -9.13 10.48 -11.04
C GLU A 149 -9.90 11.73 -10.59
N VAL A 150 -9.20 12.60 -9.89
CA VAL A 150 -9.75 13.86 -9.35
C VAL A 150 -8.80 15.01 -9.67
N ASP A 151 -9.38 16.18 -9.98
CA ASP A 151 -8.66 17.43 -10.25
C ASP A 151 -8.27 18.15 -8.95
#